data_8d57baa63b1ecb8c8379715330319a90
#
_entry.id   8d57baa63b1ecb8c8379715330319a90
#
_cell.length_a   1.000
_cell.length_b   1.000
_cell.length_c   1.000
_cell.angle_alpha   90.00
_cell.angle_beta   90.00
_cell.angle_gamma   90.00
#
_symmetry.space_group_name_H-M   'P 1'
#
loop_
_entity.id
_entity.type
_entity.pdbx_description
1 polymer ?
#
loop_
_entity_poly.entity_id
_entity_poly.type
_entity_poly.pdbx_seq_one_letter_code
_entity_poly.pdbx_strand_id
1 'polypeptide(L)'
;DNFYPNGDRIYRVYEKFFMNGEVGDHGQTPAGVIPLLKQETPEIEAATRYTYFRGNSPFTMSDNKHRLKATFILADSCLFDVLPRPMLIGDPKQVLSQPMYVLVSDEIAERIGGNVMGKRFEIDDAPGQALTIGGVFKKLPDNTEQSYDIIVSLSSISKFMWDGTHMLTGNDRYQSFVKVSPGTTEAQLEAGMRQMIDKHFPVNDLKKAGVELTFTFHKLLNVHMEDDMAKRMALILSFIAFVLIFTAVMNYILIVISSIVNRTKEMAVRKCYGASGKDIQGMALSEVGTHVTVALALVVLLILGFQGIIKELIGTGVRSLFLSTGMWAICLTVIVVLIST
;
A
#
# COMPACT_ATOMS: atom_id res chain seq x y z
N ASP A 1 -6.76 -2.67 1.37
CA ASP A 1 -7.36 -1.32 1.52
C ASP A 1 -8.75 -1.35 2.20
N ASN A 2 -8.83 -1.92 3.40
CA ASN A 2 -10.08 -1.97 4.20
C ASN A 2 -10.45 -0.60 4.83
N PHE A 3 -9.87 0.49 4.35
CA PHE A 3 -10.10 1.84 4.89
C PHE A 3 -11.36 2.49 4.33
N TYR A 4 -11.92 1.96 3.24
CA TYR A 4 -13.02 2.58 2.53
C TYR A 4 -14.36 1.92 2.89
N PRO A 5 -15.36 2.70 3.34
CA PRO A 5 -16.72 2.22 3.46
C PRO A 5 -17.21 1.71 2.09
N ASN A 6 -17.79 0.52 2.07
CA ASN A 6 -18.24 -0.15 0.82
C ASN A 6 -17.11 -0.40 -0.19
N GLY A 7 -15.88 -0.71 0.28
CA GLY A 7 -14.75 -1.06 -0.57
C GLY A 7 -15.00 -2.26 -1.49
N ASP A 8 -15.95 -3.11 -1.16
CA ASP A 8 -16.44 -4.24 -1.96
C ASP A 8 -17.12 -3.82 -3.27
N ARG A 9 -17.61 -2.57 -3.35
CA ARG A 9 -18.22 -1.97 -4.56
C ARG A 9 -17.29 -1.04 -5.33
N ILE A 10 -16.05 -0.91 -4.91
CA ILE A 10 -15.06 -0.07 -5.57
C ILE A 10 -14.15 -0.96 -6.40
N TYR A 11 -14.01 -0.62 -7.67
CA TYR A 11 -13.12 -1.30 -8.59
C TYR A 11 -12.08 -0.33 -9.12
N ARG A 12 -10.84 -0.81 -9.21
CA ARG A 12 -9.77 -0.15 -9.96
C ARG A 12 -9.81 -0.67 -11.39
N VAL A 13 -9.64 0.21 -12.36
CA VAL A 13 -9.67 -0.12 -13.79
C VAL A 13 -8.24 -0.16 -14.30
N TYR A 14 -7.87 -1.27 -14.94
CA TYR A 14 -6.56 -1.49 -15.55
C TYR A 14 -6.69 -1.52 -17.06
N GLU A 15 -5.71 -0.96 -17.74
CA GLU A 15 -5.57 -1.13 -19.19
C GLU A 15 -4.79 -2.40 -19.47
N LYS A 16 -5.33 -3.23 -20.35
CA LYS A 16 -4.70 -4.44 -20.85
C LYS A 16 -4.59 -4.38 -22.36
N PHE A 17 -3.39 -4.50 -22.87
CA PHE A 17 -3.15 -4.51 -24.31
C PHE A 17 -2.32 -5.72 -24.73
N PHE A 18 -2.58 -6.17 -25.94
CA PHE A 18 -1.80 -7.18 -26.63
C PHE A 18 -1.12 -6.50 -27.81
N MET A 19 0.19 -6.60 -27.89
CA MET A 19 0.96 -6.05 -28.99
C MET A 19 2.11 -7.02 -29.33
N ASN A 20 2.18 -7.46 -30.60
CA ASN A 20 3.23 -8.36 -31.10
C ASN A 20 3.42 -9.66 -30.28
N GLY A 21 2.35 -10.20 -29.71
CA GLY A 21 2.39 -11.43 -28.90
C GLY A 21 2.75 -11.23 -27.44
N GLU A 22 3.00 -9.99 -27.01
CA GLU A 22 3.20 -9.63 -25.61
C GLU A 22 1.92 -9.08 -25.01
N VAL A 23 1.68 -9.42 -23.74
CA VAL A 23 0.56 -8.91 -22.94
C VAL A 23 1.12 -7.84 -22.01
N GLY A 24 0.67 -6.61 -22.18
CA GLY A 24 0.88 -5.55 -21.20
C GLY A 24 -0.34 -5.43 -20.28
N ASP A 25 -0.12 -5.36 -18.99
CA ASP A 25 -1.13 -5.06 -17.97
C ASP A 25 -0.65 -3.84 -17.18
N HIS A 26 -1.35 -2.73 -17.36
CA HIS A 26 -1.01 -1.47 -16.72
C HIS A 26 -2.08 -1.13 -15.70
N GLY A 27 -1.69 -0.98 -14.43
CA GLY A 27 -2.56 -0.51 -13.35
C GLY A 27 -3.01 0.95 -13.50
N GLN A 28 -2.88 1.50 -14.71
CA GLN A 28 -3.21 2.87 -15.09
C GLN A 28 -4.01 2.85 -16.38
N THR A 29 -4.73 3.93 -16.66
CA THR A 29 -5.55 4.07 -17.87
C THR A 29 -5.34 5.43 -18.51
N PRO A 30 -5.69 5.59 -19.80
CA PRO A 30 -5.84 6.90 -20.41
C PRO A 30 -6.91 7.74 -19.71
N ALA A 31 -6.70 9.04 -19.70
CA ALA A 31 -7.52 9.97 -18.95
C ALA A 31 -9.01 9.97 -19.33
N GLY A 32 -9.32 9.86 -20.63
CA GLY A 32 -10.68 9.97 -21.13
C GLY A 32 -11.58 8.74 -20.86
N VAL A 33 -10.97 7.60 -20.52
CA VAL A 33 -11.68 6.31 -20.37
C VAL A 33 -12.75 6.36 -19.28
N ILE A 34 -12.40 6.84 -18.10
CA ILE A 34 -13.28 6.78 -16.93
C ILE A 34 -14.50 7.69 -17.02
N PRO A 35 -14.38 8.97 -17.41
CA PRO A 35 -15.56 9.82 -17.65
C PRO A 35 -16.50 9.24 -18.69
N LEU A 36 -15.95 8.67 -19.77
CA LEU A 36 -16.73 8.07 -20.82
C LEU A 36 -17.44 6.78 -20.36
N LEU A 37 -16.72 5.92 -19.66
CA LEU A 37 -17.28 4.70 -19.08
C LEU A 37 -18.45 5.02 -18.13
N LYS A 38 -18.33 6.06 -17.31
CA LYS A 38 -19.40 6.54 -16.41
C LYS A 38 -20.64 6.97 -17.17
N GLN A 39 -20.48 7.58 -18.35
CA GLN A 39 -21.61 8.02 -19.18
C GLN A 39 -22.34 6.85 -19.86
N GLU A 40 -21.60 5.83 -20.30
CA GLU A 40 -22.13 4.71 -21.07
C GLU A 40 -22.60 3.53 -20.20
N THR A 41 -22.23 3.48 -18.91
CA THR A 41 -22.52 2.36 -18.01
C THR A 41 -23.35 2.82 -16.81
N PRO A 42 -24.69 2.63 -16.84
CA PRO A 42 -25.60 3.09 -15.78
C PRO A 42 -25.33 2.46 -14.40
N GLU A 43 -24.75 1.26 -14.37
CA GLU A 43 -24.37 0.54 -13.15
C GLU A 43 -23.26 1.25 -12.36
N ILE A 44 -22.53 2.17 -12.98
CA ILE A 44 -21.49 2.95 -12.30
C ILE A 44 -22.12 4.16 -11.60
N GLU A 45 -22.17 4.12 -10.28
CA GLU A 45 -22.71 5.16 -9.41
C GLU A 45 -21.84 6.41 -9.41
N ALA A 46 -20.52 6.23 -9.25
CA ALA A 46 -19.52 7.29 -9.29
C ALA A 46 -18.21 6.77 -9.92
N ALA A 47 -17.45 7.69 -10.50
CA ALA A 47 -16.18 7.37 -11.12
C ALA A 47 -15.19 8.50 -10.88
N THR A 48 -13.91 8.17 -10.72
CA THR A 48 -12.84 9.13 -10.51
C THR A 48 -11.54 8.62 -11.08
N ARG A 49 -10.66 9.58 -11.35
CA ARG A 49 -9.27 9.33 -11.74
C ARG A 49 -8.35 10.32 -11.03
N TYR A 50 -7.14 9.88 -10.78
CA TYR A 50 -6.08 10.79 -10.36
C TYR A 50 -4.76 10.37 -10.99
N THR A 51 -3.82 11.29 -11.04
CA THR A 51 -2.44 11.00 -11.46
C THR A 51 -1.46 11.52 -10.42
N TYR A 52 -0.40 10.76 -10.18
CA TYR A 52 0.73 11.29 -9.42
C TYR A 52 1.39 12.39 -10.23
N PHE A 53 1.50 13.53 -9.60
CA PHE A 53 2.01 14.74 -10.24
C PHE A 53 3.44 15.03 -9.83
N ARG A 54 3.69 14.96 -8.53
CA ARG A 54 4.99 15.09 -7.92
C ARG A 54 5.07 14.12 -6.75
N GLY A 55 6.18 13.38 -6.66
CA GLY A 55 6.47 12.55 -5.50
C GLY A 55 6.70 13.40 -4.25
N ASN A 56 7.61 13.02 -3.39
CA ASN A 56 7.96 13.79 -2.19
C ASN A 56 8.73 15.09 -2.58
N SER A 57 8.01 16.05 -3.16
CA SER A 57 8.55 17.29 -3.71
C SER A 57 8.48 18.45 -2.72
N PRO A 58 9.47 19.36 -2.75
CA PRO A 58 9.47 20.54 -1.92
C PRO A 58 8.46 21.59 -2.43
N PHE A 59 7.84 22.29 -1.50
CA PHE A 59 7.00 23.44 -1.76
C PHE A 59 7.25 24.53 -0.72
N THR A 60 7.04 25.79 -1.10
CA THR A 60 7.35 26.96 -0.30
C THR A 60 6.11 27.80 -0.07
N MET A 61 5.78 28.06 1.19
CA MET A 61 4.67 28.93 1.58
C MET A 61 4.91 30.37 1.13
N SER A 62 3.88 31.03 0.59
CA SER A 62 4.01 32.40 0.06
C SER A 62 4.17 33.46 1.15
N ASP A 63 3.57 33.22 2.32
CA ASP A 63 3.51 34.18 3.44
C ASP A 63 4.81 34.25 4.25
N ASN A 64 5.34 33.11 4.68
CA ASN A 64 6.48 33.01 5.62
C ASN A 64 7.71 32.33 5.03
N LYS A 65 7.68 31.98 3.74
CA LYS A 65 8.75 31.25 3.04
C LYS A 65 9.14 29.90 3.68
N HIS A 66 8.25 29.35 4.50
CA HIS A 66 8.45 28.04 5.09
C HIS A 66 8.44 26.97 4.01
N ARG A 67 9.51 26.17 3.95
CA ARG A 67 9.71 25.12 2.96
C ARG A 67 9.38 23.76 3.55
N LEU A 68 8.49 23.04 2.91
CA LEU A 68 8.03 21.70 3.31
C LEU A 68 8.15 20.73 2.15
N LYS A 69 7.95 19.44 2.42
CA LYS A 69 7.88 18.39 1.38
C LYS A 69 6.55 17.65 1.51
N ALA A 70 5.98 17.28 0.37
CA ALA A 70 4.73 16.54 0.28
C ALA A 70 4.64 15.72 -1.00
N THR A 71 3.79 14.69 -0.98
CA THR A 71 3.39 13.94 -2.17
C THR A 71 2.13 14.54 -2.75
N PHE A 72 2.19 14.89 -4.04
CA PHE A 72 1.11 15.57 -4.76
C PHE A 72 0.44 14.64 -5.75
N ILE A 73 -0.90 14.70 -5.81
CA ILE A 73 -1.69 14.13 -6.89
C ILE A 73 -2.55 15.22 -7.54
N LEU A 74 -2.91 15.01 -8.81
CA LEU A 74 -3.96 15.74 -9.51
C LEU A 74 -5.18 14.84 -9.61
N ALA A 75 -6.34 15.28 -9.12
CA ALA A 75 -7.54 14.46 -9.06
C ALA A 75 -8.81 15.19 -9.49
N ASP A 76 -9.79 14.42 -9.96
CA ASP A 76 -11.14 14.90 -10.25
C ASP A 76 -11.87 15.35 -8.97
N SER A 77 -12.85 16.23 -9.14
CA SER A 77 -13.73 16.69 -8.04
C SER A 77 -14.57 15.56 -7.40
N CYS A 78 -14.74 14.44 -8.10
CA CYS A 78 -15.46 13.25 -7.64
C CYS A 78 -14.57 12.26 -6.85
N LEU A 79 -13.31 12.60 -6.55
CA LEU A 79 -12.39 11.68 -5.88
C LEU A 79 -12.99 11.10 -4.59
N PHE A 80 -13.59 11.92 -3.75
CA PHE A 80 -14.13 11.49 -2.46
C PHE A 80 -15.54 10.88 -2.54
N ASP A 81 -16.21 10.96 -3.70
CA ASP A 81 -17.43 10.19 -3.97
C ASP A 81 -17.12 8.69 -4.14
N VAL A 82 -15.92 8.38 -4.65
CA VAL A 82 -15.44 7.01 -4.90
C VAL A 82 -14.51 6.52 -3.78
N LEU A 83 -13.52 7.34 -3.42
CA LEU A 83 -12.50 7.05 -2.40
C LEU A 83 -12.67 7.99 -1.21
N PRO A 84 -13.74 7.82 -0.39
CA PRO A 84 -14.10 8.76 0.65
C PRO A 84 -13.03 8.86 1.74
N ARG A 85 -12.78 10.09 2.19
CA ARG A 85 -11.95 10.39 3.36
C ARG A 85 -12.67 11.36 4.27
N PRO A 86 -12.47 11.28 5.59
CA PRO A 86 -13.00 12.27 6.49
C PRO A 86 -12.45 13.66 6.17
N MET A 87 -13.32 14.60 5.91
CA MET A 87 -12.96 16.02 5.79
C MET A 87 -12.97 16.64 7.18
N LEU A 88 -11.93 17.42 7.47
CA LEU A 88 -11.85 18.21 8.69
C LEU A 88 -12.34 19.63 8.45
N ILE A 89 -12.01 20.21 7.29
CA ILE A 89 -12.42 21.58 6.89
C ILE A 89 -12.64 21.60 5.37
N GLY A 90 -13.70 22.25 4.92
CA GLY A 90 -14.01 22.47 3.50
C GLY A 90 -14.83 21.38 2.85
N ASP A 91 -15.32 21.66 1.64
CA ASP A 91 -16.04 20.72 0.78
C ASP A 91 -15.09 20.25 -0.34
N PRO A 92 -14.76 18.95 -0.42
CA PRO A 92 -13.80 18.43 -1.38
C PRO A 92 -14.26 18.64 -2.83
N LYS A 93 -15.55 18.52 -3.10
CA LYS A 93 -16.12 18.66 -4.44
C LYS A 93 -16.03 20.10 -4.93
N GLN A 94 -16.36 21.04 -4.05
CA GLN A 94 -16.26 22.47 -4.35
C GLN A 94 -14.80 22.88 -4.59
N VAL A 95 -13.88 22.44 -3.73
CA VAL A 95 -12.46 22.79 -3.82
C VAL A 95 -11.84 22.21 -5.09
N LEU A 96 -12.04 20.91 -5.35
CA LEU A 96 -11.43 20.23 -6.50
C LEU A 96 -12.10 20.56 -7.85
N SER A 97 -13.24 21.28 -7.86
CA SER A 97 -13.83 21.81 -9.10
C SER A 97 -13.18 23.12 -9.55
N GLN A 98 -12.44 23.80 -8.66
CA GLN A 98 -11.81 25.08 -8.95
C GLN A 98 -10.35 24.92 -9.33
N PRO A 99 -9.87 25.53 -10.42
CA PRO A 99 -8.46 25.49 -10.78
C PRO A 99 -7.59 26.17 -9.74
N MET A 100 -6.38 25.67 -9.53
CA MET A 100 -5.38 26.17 -8.58
C MET A 100 -5.78 26.08 -7.10
N TYR A 101 -6.85 25.34 -6.78
CA TYR A 101 -7.21 25.00 -5.41
C TYR A 101 -6.75 23.60 -5.05
N VAL A 102 -6.46 23.41 -3.75
CA VAL A 102 -5.96 22.15 -3.23
C VAL A 102 -6.62 21.76 -1.91
N LEU A 103 -6.65 20.46 -1.65
CA LEU A 103 -6.86 19.89 -0.33
C LEU A 103 -5.51 19.46 0.25
N VAL A 104 -5.28 19.71 1.51
CA VAL A 104 -4.08 19.27 2.24
C VAL A 104 -4.44 18.28 3.32
N SER A 105 -3.53 17.34 3.62
CA SER A 105 -3.71 16.42 4.74
C SER A 105 -3.61 17.14 6.09
N ASP A 106 -4.18 16.54 7.13
CA ASP A 106 -4.04 17.01 8.52
C ASP A 106 -2.57 17.13 8.94
N GLU A 107 -1.73 16.17 8.57
CA GLU A 107 -0.28 16.20 8.85
C GLU A 107 0.42 17.42 8.21
N ILE A 108 0.08 17.74 6.96
CA ILE A 108 0.63 18.93 6.29
C ILE A 108 0.06 20.21 6.91
N ALA A 109 -1.23 20.23 7.24
CA ALA A 109 -1.84 21.38 7.89
C ALA A 109 -1.19 21.69 9.26
N GLU A 110 -0.90 20.67 10.06
CA GLU A 110 -0.17 20.83 11.32
C GLU A 110 1.25 21.38 11.11
N ARG A 111 1.97 20.89 10.09
CA ARG A 111 3.31 21.35 9.76
C ARG A 111 3.36 22.79 9.23
N ILE A 112 2.33 23.23 8.51
CA ILE A 112 2.17 24.64 8.09
C ILE A 112 1.86 25.53 9.30
N GLY A 113 1.03 25.05 10.21
CA GLY A 113 0.65 25.73 11.45
C GLY A 113 -0.37 26.86 11.28
N GLY A 114 -1.12 27.12 12.35
CA GLY A 114 -2.15 28.13 12.39
C GLY A 114 -3.36 27.85 11.47
N ASN A 115 -4.09 28.90 11.11
CA ASN A 115 -5.17 28.75 10.13
C ASN A 115 -4.58 28.60 8.72
N VAL A 116 -4.79 27.42 8.11
CA VAL A 116 -4.24 27.11 6.79
C VAL A 116 -5.16 27.52 5.64
N MET A 117 -6.46 27.77 5.92
CA MET A 117 -7.45 28.09 4.89
C MET A 117 -7.11 29.37 4.14
N GLY A 118 -7.14 29.33 2.82
CA GLY A 118 -6.82 30.46 1.95
C GLY A 118 -5.33 30.78 1.85
N LYS A 119 -4.45 30.14 2.62
CA LYS A 119 -3.00 30.31 2.43
C LYS A 119 -2.57 29.79 1.08
N ARG A 120 -1.49 30.39 0.57
CA ARG A 120 -0.95 30.09 -0.76
C ARG A 120 0.47 29.56 -0.65
N PHE A 121 0.82 28.67 -1.56
CA PHE A 121 2.17 28.14 -1.69
C PHE A 121 2.50 27.84 -3.16
N GLU A 122 3.78 27.71 -3.45
CA GLU A 122 4.27 27.29 -4.77
C GLU A 122 5.10 26.02 -4.62
N ILE A 123 4.97 25.11 -5.61
CA ILE A 123 5.84 23.95 -5.71
C ILE A 123 7.15 24.44 -6.30
N ASP A 124 8.28 24.11 -5.68
CA ASP A 124 9.59 24.65 -6.05
C ASP A 124 9.94 24.35 -7.52
N ASP A 125 9.49 23.20 -8.05
CA ASP A 125 9.70 22.78 -9.45
C ASP A 125 8.71 23.45 -10.45
N ALA A 126 7.77 24.27 -9.98
CA ALA A 126 6.79 24.97 -10.81
C ALA A 126 6.59 26.40 -10.33
N PRO A 127 7.62 27.25 -10.39
CA PRO A 127 7.57 28.62 -9.91
C PRO A 127 6.53 29.45 -10.67
N GLY A 128 5.90 30.40 -9.97
CA GLY A 128 4.86 31.27 -10.52
C GLY A 128 3.47 30.61 -10.58
N GLN A 129 3.31 29.37 -10.13
CA GLN A 129 2.03 28.65 -10.06
C GLN A 129 1.58 28.53 -8.60
N ALA A 130 1.01 29.60 -8.06
CA ALA A 130 0.56 29.61 -6.67
C ALA A 130 -0.71 28.81 -6.49
N LEU A 131 -0.69 27.84 -5.60
CA LEU A 131 -1.81 26.99 -5.19
C LEU A 131 -2.45 27.54 -3.92
N THR A 132 -3.78 27.47 -3.81
CA THR A 132 -4.55 27.97 -2.67
C THR A 132 -5.17 26.82 -1.89
N ILE A 133 -4.96 26.80 -0.59
CA ILE A 133 -5.53 25.76 0.30
C ILE A 133 -7.02 26.03 0.51
N GLY A 134 -7.87 25.15 0.02
CA GLY A 134 -9.34 25.22 0.11
C GLY A 134 -9.97 24.24 1.12
N GLY A 135 -9.19 23.29 1.67
CA GLY A 135 -9.71 22.35 2.66
C GLY A 135 -8.64 21.46 3.25
N VAL A 136 -9.01 20.75 4.32
CA VAL A 136 -8.16 19.82 5.05
C VAL A 136 -8.87 18.48 5.16
N PHE A 137 -8.19 17.39 4.79
CA PHE A 137 -8.69 16.01 4.92
C PHE A 137 -7.81 15.19 5.85
N LYS A 138 -8.37 14.10 6.39
CA LYS A 138 -7.61 13.15 7.21
C LYS A 138 -6.81 12.21 6.32
N LYS A 139 -5.49 12.18 6.52
CA LYS A 139 -4.58 11.26 5.80
C LYS A 139 -4.87 9.82 6.20
N LEU A 140 -4.79 8.91 5.24
CA LEU A 140 -4.78 7.47 5.51
C LEU A 140 -3.39 7.05 6.02
N PRO A 141 -3.31 5.93 6.75
CA PRO A 141 -2.03 5.36 7.14
C PRO A 141 -1.12 5.06 5.94
N ASP A 142 0.19 5.11 6.13
CA ASP A 142 1.16 4.93 5.04
C ASP A 142 1.20 3.51 4.44
N ASN A 143 0.46 2.55 5.02
CA ASN A 143 0.32 1.18 4.52
C ASN A 143 -0.77 1.01 3.44
N THR A 144 -1.12 2.07 2.75
CA THR A 144 -2.01 2.05 1.58
C THR A 144 -1.32 2.66 0.37
N GLU A 145 -1.61 2.14 -0.83
CA GLU A 145 -1.18 2.77 -2.10
C GLU A 145 -1.78 4.17 -2.30
N GLN A 146 -2.84 4.49 -1.56
CA GLN A 146 -3.57 5.75 -1.64
C GLN A 146 -3.03 6.81 -0.66
N SER A 147 -1.77 6.71 -0.24
CA SER A 147 -1.16 7.68 0.67
C SER A 147 -0.59 8.87 -0.12
N TYR A 148 -1.27 10.00 -0.04
CA TYR A 148 -0.84 11.28 -0.61
C TYR A 148 -1.15 12.41 0.37
N ASP A 149 -0.37 13.49 0.28
CA ASP A 149 -0.41 14.60 1.24
C ASP A 149 -1.23 15.78 0.74
N ILE A 150 -1.15 16.07 -0.58
CA ILE A 150 -1.81 17.22 -1.20
C ILE A 150 -2.52 16.76 -2.48
N ILE A 151 -3.79 17.11 -2.58
CA ILE A 151 -4.63 16.85 -3.74
C ILE A 151 -4.86 18.17 -4.47
N VAL A 152 -4.33 18.28 -5.67
CA VAL A 152 -4.53 19.42 -6.56
C VAL A 152 -5.71 19.14 -7.48
N SER A 153 -6.55 20.12 -7.72
CA SER A 153 -7.63 20.01 -8.70
C SER A 153 -7.12 19.63 -10.09
N LEU A 154 -7.67 18.60 -10.70
CA LEU A 154 -7.31 18.17 -12.05
C LEU A 154 -7.54 19.25 -13.11
N SER A 155 -8.48 20.18 -12.88
CA SER A 155 -8.70 21.34 -13.75
C SER A 155 -7.47 22.27 -13.88
N SER A 156 -6.46 22.10 -13.01
CA SER A 156 -5.21 22.84 -13.05
C SER A 156 -4.13 22.20 -13.93
N ILE A 157 -4.38 21.01 -14.49
CA ILE A 157 -3.35 20.19 -15.12
C ILE A 157 -2.54 20.92 -16.18
N SER A 158 -3.18 21.74 -17.00
CA SER A 158 -2.54 22.52 -18.06
C SER A 158 -1.52 23.55 -17.56
N LYS A 159 -1.54 23.88 -16.25
CA LYS A 159 -0.56 24.77 -15.62
C LYS A 159 0.75 24.07 -15.24
N PHE A 160 0.71 22.74 -15.14
CA PHE A 160 1.82 21.95 -14.60
C PHE A 160 2.38 20.95 -15.60
N MET A 161 1.55 20.47 -16.50
CA MET A 161 1.95 19.47 -17.49
C MET A 161 1.00 19.50 -18.69
N TRP A 162 1.33 18.71 -19.70
CA TRP A 162 0.50 18.56 -20.87
C TRP A 162 -0.89 18.01 -20.50
N ASP A 163 -1.93 18.70 -21.00
CA ASP A 163 -3.32 18.33 -20.80
C ASP A 163 -3.74 17.30 -21.86
N GLY A 164 -3.89 16.07 -21.49
CA GLY A 164 -4.42 14.99 -22.31
C GLY A 164 -5.66 14.36 -21.67
N THR A 165 -6.43 15.11 -20.90
CA THR A 165 -7.55 14.61 -20.08
C THR A 165 -8.73 14.03 -20.87
N HIS A 166 -8.79 14.26 -22.17
CA HIS A 166 -9.82 13.73 -23.08
C HIS A 166 -9.35 12.53 -23.91
N MET A 167 -8.08 12.14 -23.82
CA MET A 167 -7.55 11.06 -24.63
C MET A 167 -8.04 9.70 -24.15
N LEU A 168 -8.41 8.86 -25.12
CA LEU A 168 -8.86 7.49 -24.92
C LEU A 168 -7.74 6.46 -25.11
N THR A 169 -6.66 6.86 -25.78
CA THR A 169 -5.47 6.04 -26.04
C THR A 169 -4.22 6.87 -25.82
N GLY A 170 -3.17 6.25 -25.30
CA GLY A 170 -1.99 6.98 -24.85
C GLY A 170 -2.27 7.85 -23.61
N ASN A 171 -1.24 8.38 -23.01
CA ASN A 171 -1.35 9.14 -21.76
C ASN A 171 -1.88 8.30 -20.58
N ASP A 172 -1.39 7.07 -20.45
CA ASP A 172 -1.83 6.01 -19.52
C ASP A 172 -1.22 6.20 -18.12
N ARG A 173 -1.36 7.37 -17.55
CA ARG A 173 -0.78 7.74 -16.25
C ARG A 173 -1.80 7.88 -15.12
N TYR A 174 -3.09 7.63 -15.43
CA TYR A 174 -4.16 7.85 -14.47
C TYR A 174 -4.52 6.58 -13.73
N GLN A 175 -4.56 6.67 -12.43
CA GLN A 175 -5.19 5.66 -11.59
C GLN A 175 -6.70 5.91 -11.58
N SER A 176 -7.45 4.94 -12.02
CA SER A 176 -8.85 5.04 -12.35
C SER A 176 -9.69 4.12 -11.49
N PHE A 177 -10.75 4.69 -10.91
CA PHE A 177 -11.61 3.96 -9.99
C PHE A 177 -13.08 4.20 -10.32
N VAL A 178 -13.89 3.16 -10.15
CA VAL A 178 -15.34 3.22 -10.28
C VAL A 178 -16.00 2.64 -9.04
N LYS A 179 -17.08 3.25 -8.61
CA LYS A 179 -17.96 2.75 -7.57
C LYS A 179 -19.25 2.32 -8.23
N VAL A 180 -19.64 1.08 -8.01
CA VAL A 180 -20.79 0.48 -8.67
C VAL A 180 -22.01 0.41 -7.76
N SER A 181 -23.20 0.35 -8.37
CA SER A 181 -24.46 0.17 -7.67
C SER A 181 -24.52 -1.20 -6.98
N PRO A 182 -25.27 -1.33 -5.86
CA PRO A 182 -25.41 -2.62 -5.19
C PRO A 182 -25.97 -3.70 -6.11
N GLY A 183 -25.36 -4.89 -6.10
CA GLY A 183 -25.79 -6.02 -6.92
C GLY A 183 -25.26 -6.03 -8.36
N THR A 184 -24.45 -5.06 -8.76
CA THR A 184 -23.77 -5.07 -10.07
C THR A 184 -22.78 -6.23 -10.14
N THR A 185 -22.86 -6.99 -11.24
CA THR A 185 -21.97 -8.10 -11.52
C THR A 185 -20.78 -7.65 -12.37
N GLU A 186 -19.66 -8.34 -12.29
CA GLU A 186 -18.48 -8.08 -13.14
C GLU A 186 -18.83 -8.23 -14.62
N ALA A 187 -19.67 -9.21 -14.98
CA ALA A 187 -20.12 -9.40 -16.36
C ALA A 187 -20.88 -8.19 -16.93
N GLN A 188 -21.65 -7.47 -16.11
CA GLN A 188 -22.33 -6.24 -16.54
C GLN A 188 -21.33 -5.11 -16.79
N LEU A 189 -20.32 -4.97 -15.92
CA LEU A 189 -19.25 -3.97 -16.10
C LEU A 189 -18.42 -4.25 -17.35
N GLU A 190 -18.08 -5.51 -17.60
CA GLU A 190 -17.36 -5.92 -18.81
C GLU A 190 -18.18 -5.67 -20.08
N ALA A 191 -19.50 -5.92 -20.03
CA ALA A 191 -20.39 -5.66 -21.16
C ALA A 191 -20.45 -4.16 -21.49
N GLY A 192 -20.62 -3.31 -20.47
CA GLY A 192 -20.56 -1.85 -20.62
C GLY A 192 -19.23 -1.36 -21.17
N MET A 193 -18.13 -1.92 -20.67
CA MET A 193 -16.78 -1.61 -21.17
C MET A 193 -16.60 -1.98 -22.63
N ARG A 194 -17.04 -3.18 -23.04
CA ARG A 194 -16.96 -3.62 -24.46
C ARG A 194 -17.79 -2.71 -25.34
N GLN A 195 -19.02 -2.38 -24.95
CA GLN A 195 -19.87 -1.47 -25.69
C GLN A 195 -19.21 -0.08 -25.87
N MET A 196 -18.61 0.45 -24.82
CA MET A 196 -17.87 1.71 -24.87
C MET A 196 -16.69 1.62 -25.83
N ILE A 197 -15.90 0.55 -25.77
CA ILE A 197 -14.76 0.34 -26.67
C ILE A 197 -15.22 0.27 -28.13
N ASP A 198 -16.23 -0.56 -28.43
CA ASP A 198 -16.73 -0.74 -29.80
C ASP A 198 -17.28 0.56 -30.39
N LYS A 199 -17.86 1.44 -29.54
CA LYS A 199 -18.48 2.70 -29.99
C LYS A 199 -17.48 3.84 -30.17
N HIS A 200 -16.44 3.91 -29.33
CA HIS A 200 -15.60 5.12 -29.22
C HIS A 200 -14.14 4.90 -29.60
N PHE A 201 -13.68 3.66 -29.66
CA PHE A 201 -12.30 3.36 -30.02
C PHE A 201 -12.17 2.93 -31.49
N PRO A 202 -11.09 3.26 -32.15
CA PRO A 202 -10.82 2.84 -33.54
C PRO A 202 -10.37 1.35 -33.59
N VAL A 203 -11.25 0.44 -33.15
CA VAL A 203 -10.94 -0.99 -32.96
C VAL A 203 -10.35 -1.62 -34.23
N ASN A 204 -10.89 -1.26 -35.41
CA ASN A 204 -10.42 -1.80 -36.67
C ASN A 204 -9.00 -1.36 -37.03
N ASP A 205 -8.65 -0.12 -36.69
CA ASP A 205 -7.31 0.41 -36.97
C ASP A 205 -6.29 -0.11 -35.93
N LEU A 206 -6.69 -0.27 -34.69
CA LEU A 206 -5.88 -0.93 -33.66
C LEU A 206 -5.57 -2.38 -34.05
N LYS A 207 -6.57 -3.15 -34.49
CA LYS A 207 -6.37 -4.53 -34.99
C LYS A 207 -5.44 -4.61 -36.20
N LYS A 208 -5.55 -3.66 -37.16
CA LYS A 208 -4.61 -3.59 -38.28
C LYS A 208 -3.18 -3.29 -37.83
N ALA A 209 -3.02 -2.53 -36.76
CA ALA A 209 -1.73 -2.25 -36.15
C ALA A 209 -1.23 -3.39 -35.25
N GLY A 210 -1.98 -4.50 -35.13
CA GLY A 210 -1.62 -5.63 -34.29
C GLY A 210 -1.79 -5.36 -32.79
N VAL A 211 -2.63 -4.38 -32.45
CA VAL A 211 -2.91 -4.00 -31.06
C VAL A 211 -4.34 -4.37 -30.71
N GLU A 212 -4.52 -5.15 -29.66
CA GLU A 212 -5.82 -5.35 -29.02
C GLU A 212 -5.79 -4.66 -27.66
N LEU A 213 -6.76 -3.76 -27.45
CA LEU A 213 -6.91 -2.99 -26.24
C LEU A 213 -8.18 -3.43 -25.51
N THR A 214 -8.09 -3.65 -24.22
CA THR A 214 -9.22 -3.88 -23.32
C THR A 214 -8.96 -3.28 -21.95
N PHE A 215 -10.00 -3.21 -21.13
CA PHE A 215 -9.86 -2.75 -19.74
C PHE A 215 -10.47 -3.79 -18.82
N THR A 216 -9.84 -4.03 -17.69
CA THR A 216 -10.24 -5.00 -16.68
C THR A 216 -10.60 -4.31 -15.37
N PHE A 217 -11.51 -4.93 -14.60
CA PHE A 217 -11.95 -4.42 -13.32
C PHE A 217 -11.39 -5.27 -12.19
N HIS A 218 -10.69 -4.66 -11.27
CA HIS A 218 -10.12 -5.32 -10.09
C HIS A 218 -10.73 -4.73 -8.83
N LYS A 219 -11.29 -5.58 -7.96
CA LYS A 219 -11.83 -5.12 -6.68
C LYS A 219 -10.75 -4.45 -5.86
N LEU A 220 -11.02 -3.24 -5.35
CA LEU A 220 -10.05 -2.46 -4.58
C LEU A 220 -9.46 -3.27 -3.41
N LEU A 221 -10.27 -4.09 -2.76
CA LEU A 221 -9.85 -4.94 -1.64
C LEU A 221 -8.82 -6.02 -2.04
N ASN A 222 -8.82 -6.43 -3.31
CA ASN A 222 -7.99 -7.52 -3.82
C ASN A 222 -6.78 -7.03 -4.62
N VAL A 223 -6.75 -5.78 -5.05
CA VAL A 223 -5.73 -5.23 -5.95
C VAL A 223 -4.30 -5.56 -5.47
N HIS A 224 -4.02 -5.37 -4.19
CA HIS A 224 -2.70 -5.67 -3.64
C HIS A 224 -2.36 -7.16 -3.61
N MET A 225 -3.36 -8.02 -3.49
CA MET A 225 -3.18 -9.48 -3.51
C MET A 225 -3.15 -10.07 -4.92
N GLU A 226 -3.60 -9.33 -5.92
CA GLU A 226 -3.58 -9.75 -7.32
C GLU A 226 -2.28 -9.35 -8.04
N ASP A 227 -1.50 -8.41 -7.46
CA ASP A 227 -0.20 -8.03 -7.99
C ASP A 227 0.79 -9.21 -7.93
N ASP A 228 1.11 -9.74 -9.10
CA ASP A 228 2.03 -10.86 -9.26
C ASP A 228 3.45 -10.53 -8.78
N MET A 229 3.86 -9.27 -8.83
CA MET A 229 5.16 -8.85 -8.33
C MET A 229 5.20 -8.89 -6.80
N ALA A 230 4.13 -8.40 -6.16
CA ALA A 230 3.99 -8.46 -4.70
C ALA A 230 3.95 -9.91 -4.20
N LYS A 231 3.22 -10.81 -4.89
CA LYS A 231 3.20 -12.25 -4.59
C LYS A 231 4.57 -12.89 -4.71
N ARG A 232 5.30 -12.63 -5.80
CA ARG A 232 6.66 -13.16 -6.01
C ARG A 232 7.62 -12.66 -4.95
N MET A 233 7.59 -11.37 -4.63
CA MET A 233 8.42 -10.80 -3.56
C MET A 233 8.09 -11.42 -2.20
N ALA A 234 6.82 -11.57 -1.86
CA ALA A 234 6.39 -12.21 -0.61
C ALA A 234 6.88 -13.66 -0.53
N LEU A 235 6.81 -14.42 -1.64
CA LEU A 235 7.30 -15.80 -1.71
C LEU A 235 8.83 -15.85 -1.52
N ILE A 236 9.58 -14.98 -2.20
CA ILE A 236 11.04 -14.91 -2.07
C ILE A 236 11.45 -14.58 -0.63
N LEU A 237 10.82 -13.55 -0.04
CA LEU A 237 11.10 -13.14 1.33
C LEU A 237 10.73 -14.25 2.34
N SER A 238 9.61 -14.94 2.12
CA SER A 238 9.19 -16.07 2.95
C SER A 238 10.19 -17.23 2.86
N PHE A 239 10.71 -17.52 1.67
CA PHE A 239 11.73 -18.55 1.47
C PHE A 239 13.04 -18.19 2.17
N ILE A 240 13.50 -16.94 2.05
CA ILE A 240 14.70 -16.46 2.75
C ILE A 240 14.50 -16.57 4.27
N ALA A 241 13.35 -16.12 4.79
CA ALA A 241 13.03 -16.23 6.20
C ALA A 241 13.04 -17.70 6.68
N PHE A 242 12.45 -18.61 5.89
CA PHE A 242 12.48 -20.05 6.18
C PHE A 242 13.92 -20.60 6.28
N VAL A 243 14.78 -20.28 5.30
CA VAL A 243 16.19 -20.72 5.29
C VAL A 243 16.94 -20.18 6.51
N LEU A 244 16.72 -18.92 6.88
CA LEU A 244 17.36 -18.33 8.07
C LEU A 244 16.91 -19.02 9.36
N ILE A 245 15.61 -19.26 9.53
CA ILE A 245 15.05 -19.97 10.69
C ILE A 245 15.59 -21.40 10.73
N PHE A 246 15.58 -22.11 9.60
CA PHE A 246 16.10 -23.46 9.50
C PHE A 246 17.58 -23.53 9.90
N THR A 247 18.40 -22.62 9.40
CA THR A 247 19.83 -22.55 9.74
C THR A 247 20.05 -22.27 11.23
N ALA A 248 19.25 -21.35 11.80
CA ALA A 248 19.32 -21.03 13.22
C ALA A 248 18.95 -22.22 14.09
N VAL A 249 17.88 -22.96 13.74
CA VAL A 249 17.44 -24.18 14.44
C VAL A 249 18.51 -25.26 14.35
N MET A 250 19.08 -25.52 13.16
CA MET A 250 20.13 -26.50 12.98
C MET A 250 21.38 -26.16 13.79
N ASN A 251 21.78 -24.90 13.82
CA ASN A 251 22.90 -24.43 14.64
C ASN A 251 22.63 -24.66 16.14
N TYR A 252 21.42 -24.35 16.61
CA TYR A 252 21.01 -24.61 17.99
C TYR A 252 21.06 -26.11 18.34
N ILE A 253 20.52 -26.98 17.48
CA ILE A 253 20.56 -28.45 17.66
C ILE A 253 22.01 -28.95 17.81
N LEU A 254 22.92 -28.48 16.94
CA LEU A 254 24.34 -28.86 17.02
C LEU A 254 24.97 -28.44 18.36
N ILE A 255 24.66 -27.25 18.86
CA ILE A 255 25.14 -26.75 20.16
C ILE A 255 24.60 -27.66 21.29
N VAL A 256 23.30 -27.95 21.27
CA VAL A 256 22.65 -28.81 22.28
C VAL A 256 23.28 -30.21 22.29
N ILE A 257 23.44 -30.87 21.12
CA ILE A 257 24.06 -32.19 21.00
C ILE A 257 25.49 -32.15 21.56
N SER A 258 26.28 -31.13 21.18
CA SER A 258 27.67 -30.98 21.69
C SER A 258 27.68 -30.79 23.22
N SER A 259 26.74 -30.06 23.79
CA SER A 259 26.59 -29.85 25.22
C SER A 259 26.25 -31.17 25.94
N ILE A 260 25.30 -31.96 25.41
CA ILE A 260 24.89 -33.23 25.98
C ILE A 260 26.07 -34.22 26.03
N VAL A 261 26.84 -34.35 24.94
CA VAL A 261 28.02 -35.23 24.86
C VAL A 261 29.05 -34.85 25.95
N ASN A 262 29.31 -33.56 26.11
CA ASN A 262 30.28 -33.09 27.12
C ASN A 262 29.81 -33.32 28.58
N ARG A 263 28.50 -33.32 28.82
CA ARG A 263 27.89 -33.50 30.16
C ARG A 263 27.51 -34.95 30.48
N THR A 264 27.72 -35.91 29.57
CA THR A 264 27.35 -37.31 29.79
C THR A 264 27.94 -37.89 31.06
N LYS A 265 29.19 -37.51 31.41
CA LYS A 265 29.84 -37.93 32.66
C LYS A 265 29.15 -37.38 33.89
N GLU A 266 28.76 -36.11 33.88
CA GLU A 266 28.03 -35.45 34.97
C GLU A 266 26.65 -36.10 35.21
N MET A 267 25.93 -36.38 34.12
CA MET A 267 24.63 -37.06 34.19
C MET A 267 24.77 -38.49 34.75
N ALA A 268 25.84 -39.24 34.35
CA ALA A 268 26.11 -40.56 34.87
C ALA A 268 26.38 -40.54 36.39
N VAL A 269 27.20 -39.59 36.85
CA VAL A 269 27.50 -39.42 38.28
C VAL A 269 26.22 -39.11 39.05
N ARG A 270 25.39 -38.18 38.59
CA ARG A 270 24.11 -37.85 39.25
C ARG A 270 23.14 -39.03 39.32
N LYS A 271 23.09 -39.87 38.27
CA LYS A 271 22.32 -41.12 38.28
C LYS A 271 22.82 -42.10 39.36
N CYS A 272 24.14 -42.21 39.54
CA CYS A 272 24.72 -43.03 40.59
C CYS A 272 24.35 -42.53 42.01
N TYR A 273 24.13 -41.23 42.17
CA TYR A 273 23.65 -40.63 43.41
C TYR A 273 22.11 -40.63 43.58
N GLY A 274 21.38 -41.32 42.67
CA GLY A 274 19.94 -41.56 42.83
C GLY A 274 19.04 -40.51 42.13
N ALA A 275 19.57 -39.66 41.27
CA ALA A 275 18.74 -38.72 40.51
C ALA A 275 17.80 -39.48 39.55
N SER A 276 16.51 -39.12 39.56
CA SER A 276 15.53 -39.74 38.66
C SER A 276 15.64 -39.14 37.23
N GLY A 277 15.11 -39.88 36.24
CA GLY A 277 15.06 -39.37 34.88
C GLY A 277 14.32 -38.03 34.75
N LYS A 278 13.32 -37.80 35.60
CA LYS A 278 12.57 -36.54 35.65
C LYS A 278 13.42 -35.36 36.14
N ASP A 279 14.33 -35.59 37.08
CA ASP A 279 15.23 -34.55 37.59
C ASP A 279 16.21 -34.09 36.50
N ILE A 280 16.71 -35.03 35.70
CA ILE A 280 17.62 -34.74 34.57
C ILE A 280 16.87 -33.98 33.46
N GLN A 281 15.64 -34.39 33.13
CA GLN A 281 14.80 -33.70 32.16
C GLN A 281 14.44 -32.28 32.63
N GLY A 282 14.08 -32.11 33.90
CA GLY A 282 13.78 -30.81 34.50
C GLY A 282 14.95 -29.84 34.41
N MET A 283 16.18 -30.35 34.60
CA MET A 283 17.40 -29.56 34.48
C MET A 283 17.67 -29.13 33.04
N ALA A 284 17.51 -30.02 32.06
CA ALA A 284 17.64 -29.70 30.65
C ALA A 284 16.60 -28.68 30.21
N LEU A 285 15.34 -28.83 30.62
CA LEU A 285 14.24 -27.90 30.33
C LEU A 285 14.48 -26.50 30.93
N SER A 286 15.03 -26.43 32.14
CA SER A 286 15.33 -25.14 32.81
C SER A 286 16.45 -24.39 32.06
N GLU A 287 17.44 -25.13 31.54
CA GLU A 287 18.54 -24.56 30.77
C GLU A 287 18.04 -24.01 29.41
N VAL A 288 17.25 -24.81 28.67
CA VAL A 288 16.60 -24.36 27.42
C VAL A 288 15.71 -23.16 27.70
N GLY A 289 14.91 -23.19 28.75
CA GLY A 289 14.06 -22.09 29.16
C GLY A 289 14.83 -20.80 29.43
N THR A 290 16.00 -20.89 30.05
CA THR A 290 16.87 -19.74 30.30
C THR A 290 17.41 -19.17 28.98
N HIS A 291 17.91 -20.01 28.08
CA HIS A 291 18.39 -19.55 26.76
C HIS A 291 17.29 -18.88 25.93
N VAL A 292 16.08 -19.46 25.89
CA VAL A 292 14.94 -18.90 25.18
C VAL A 292 14.53 -17.55 25.79
N THR A 293 14.53 -17.43 27.11
CA THR A 293 14.18 -16.16 27.80
C THR A 293 15.17 -15.05 27.45
N VAL A 294 16.48 -15.36 27.50
CA VAL A 294 17.54 -14.40 27.13
C VAL A 294 17.42 -14.00 25.66
N ALA A 295 17.20 -14.98 24.78
CA ALA A 295 17.03 -14.71 23.34
C ALA A 295 15.80 -13.81 23.08
N LEU A 296 14.66 -14.07 23.73
CA LEU A 296 13.47 -13.24 23.59
C LEU A 296 13.72 -11.81 24.11
N ALA A 297 14.43 -11.66 25.23
CA ALA A 297 14.78 -10.34 25.75
C ALA A 297 15.66 -9.57 24.76
N LEU A 298 16.63 -10.21 24.13
CA LEU A 298 17.49 -9.61 23.09
C LEU A 298 16.68 -9.22 21.84
N VAL A 299 15.76 -10.06 21.39
CA VAL A 299 14.87 -9.74 20.26
C VAL A 299 14.03 -8.50 20.55
N VAL A 300 13.44 -8.41 21.75
CA VAL A 300 12.67 -7.22 22.16
C VAL A 300 13.55 -5.97 22.15
N LEU A 301 14.77 -6.05 22.71
CA LEU A 301 15.72 -4.93 22.71
C LEU A 301 16.09 -4.49 21.29
N LEU A 302 16.35 -5.44 20.38
CA LEU A 302 16.64 -5.12 18.97
C LEU A 302 15.46 -4.45 18.29
N ILE A 303 14.24 -4.96 18.47
CA ILE A 303 13.03 -4.38 17.88
C ILE A 303 12.83 -2.95 18.41
N LEU A 304 13.00 -2.72 19.70
CA LEU A 304 12.88 -1.38 20.28
C LEU A 304 14.00 -0.44 19.80
N GLY A 305 15.22 -0.95 19.66
CA GLY A 305 16.36 -0.17 19.17
C GLY A 305 16.22 0.24 17.69
N PHE A 306 15.65 -0.63 16.87
CA PHE A 306 15.52 -0.41 15.42
C PHE A 306 14.10 0.01 14.98
N GLN A 307 13.20 0.35 15.91
CA GLN A 307 11.80 0.68 15.61
C GLN A 307 11.62 1.79 14.57
N GLY A 308 12.53 2.76 14.50
CA GLY A 308 12.50 3.84 13.50
C GLY A 308 12.74 3.32 12.10
N ILE A 309 13.77 2.50 11.92
CA ILE A 309 14.12 1.87 10.64
C ILE A 309 13.02 0.89 10.20
N ILE A 310 12.49 0.11 11.16
CA ILE A 310 11.38 -0.83 10.87
C ILE A 310 10.16 -0.08 10.38
N LYS A 311 9.80 1.04 11.02
CA LYS A 311 8.68 1.89 10.61
C LYS A 311 8.89 2.47 9.20
N GLU A 312 10.10 2.91 8.89
CA GLU A 312 10.45 3.48 7.58
C GLU A 312 10.40 2.42 6.45
N LEU A 313 10.86 1.20 6.73
CA LEU A 313 10.89 0.10 5.75
C LEU A 313 9.53 -0.57 5.52
N ILE A 314 8.73 -0.75 6.58
CA ILE A 314 7.47 -1.53 6.52
C ILE A 314 6.25 -0.60 6.40
N GLY A 315 6.41 0.71 6.65
CA GLY A 315 5.31 1.68 6.62
C GLY A 315 4.33 1.54 7.81
N THR A 316 4.55 0.56 8.72
CA THR A 316 3.68 0.33 9.89
C THR A 316 4.46 0.40 11.19
N GLY A 317 3.81 0.87 12.24
CA GLY A 317 4.43 0.94 13.57
C GLY A 317 4.66 -0.46 14.16
N VAL A 318 5.76 -0.61 14.91
CA VAL A 318 6.12 -1.87 15.61
C VAL A 318 4.95 -2.41 16.47
N ARG A 319 4.13 -1.54 17.03
CA ARG A 319 2.96 -1.93 17.81
C ARG A 319 1.93 -2.75 17.02
N SER A 320 1.72 -2.45 15.74
CA SER A 320 0.79 -3.22 14.88
C SER A 320 1.33 -4.60 14.54
N LEU A 321 2.65 -4.77 14.46
CA LEU A 321 3.30 -6.07 14.27
C LEU A 321 3.08 -6.97 15.49
N PHE A 322 3.24 -6.45 16.70
CA PHE A 322 2.99 -7.20 17.93
C PHE A 322 1.52 -7.60 18.12
N LEU A 323 0.58 -6.87 17.53
CA LEU A 323 -0.85 -7.20 17.55
C LEU A 323 -1.25 -8.22 16.47
N SER A 324 -0.35 -8.56 15.54
CA SER A 324 -0.66 -9.51 14.48
C SER A 324 -0.63 -10.95 15.01
N THR A 325 -1.71 -11.70 14.76
CA THR A 325 -1.83 -13.12 15.14
C THR A 325 -0.78 -13.99 14.46
N GLY A 326 -0.36 -13.62 13.24
CA GLY A 326 0.66 -14.37 12.48
C GLY A 326 2.03 -14.36 13.16
N MET A 327 2.45 -13.24 13.73
CA MET A 327 3.74 -13.15 14.44
C MET A 327 3.77 -14.09 15.66
N TRP A 328 2.69 -14.12 16.45
CA TRP A 328 2.61 -15.01 17.63
C TRP A 328 2.58 -16.48 17.24
N ALA A 329 1.93 -16.83 16.13
CA ALA A 329 1.93 -18.20 15.61
C ALA A 329 3.34 -18.65 15.24
N ILE A 330 4.13 -17.82 14.57
CA ILE A 330 5.53 -18.11 14.21
C ILE A 330 6.39 -18.25 15.47
N CYS A 331 6.30 -17.32 16.42
CA CYS A 331 7.04 -17.36 17.68
C CYS A 331 6.72 -18.67 18.45
N LEU A 332 5.45 -19.03 18.54
CA LEU A 332 5.02 -20.22 19.25
C LEU A 332 5.53 -21.50 18.57
N THR A 333 5.50 -21.55 17.24
CA THR A 333 6.05 -22.68 16.47
C THR A 333 7.54 -22.84 16.70
N VAL A 334 8.32 -21.76 16.65
CA VAL A 334 9.77 -21.79 16.90
C VAL A 334 10.06 -22.26 18.34
N ILE A 335 9.33 -21.74 19.34
CA ILE A 335 9.48 -22.16 20.74
C ILE A 335 9.18 -23.65 20.93
N VAL A 336 8.09 -24.16 20.34
CA VAL A 336 7.72 -25.58 20.39
C VAL A 336 8.80 -26.44 19.77
N VAL A 337 9.36 -26.08 18.62
CA VAL A 337 10.46 -26.79 17.97
C VAL A 337 11.70 -26.82 18.87
N LEU A 338 12.08 -25.67 19.47
CA LEU A 338 13.24 -25.59 20.35
C LEU A 338 13.09 -26.39 21.65
N ILE A 339 11.88 -26.53 22.18
CA ILE A 339 11.61 -27.33 23.40
C ILE A 339 11.52 -28.84 23.09
N SER A 340 11.07 -29.19 21.87
CA SER A 340 10.94 -30.61 21.45
C SER A 340 12.24 -31.24 21.01
N THR A 341 13.29 -30.48 20.82
CA THR A 341 14.64 -30.92 20.44
C THR A 341 15.50 -31.13 21.70
#